data_0e773e56c0b4e9b0868da434895cb7fc
#
_entry.id   0e773e56c0b4e9b0868da434895cb7fc
#
_cell.length_a   1.000
_cell.length_b   1.000
_cell.length_c   1.000
_cell.angle_alpha   90.00
_cell.angle_beta   90.00
_cell.angle_gamma   90.00
#
_symmetry.space_group_name_H-M   'P 1'
#
loop_
_entity.id
_entity.type
_entity.pdbx_description
1 polymer ?
#
loop_
_entity_poly.entity_id
_entity_poly.type
_entity_poly.pdbx_seq_one_letter_code
_entity_poly.pdbx_strand_id
1 'polypeptide(L)'
;MNCAECQELLVVHLEGLLDESQGQAVLEHLGKCQMCRAELVGLQTLQLRLVNNGKVLAQSDLENDVMNRIIREQNARLQAAEQASVGLRIRRLIMKSPMTKLAIAAAVIIVAGLSIQFLGGGPAAYALEQTITANHSVRYLHIKDFDSQHQNEPKEFWIACNDQGQVDNARYFMPAWDAPEDGAKSIVWSQGVAKIWFQKKNSLVICQNETIAKRMLDLVQSSDPRYVVERLSKEEQEGKLTLDIQQPTDKSQPIIVTATYVWDGRSPSRRKILCVDQATKLVTAIEYYHRAPDGQFLYDGRQEHYDYNVPIAPEMFALEDEVPADVVRADQVTQEVGLPQGTMSDEQAAAEVARLFCEALKAADYGKAGTLCAGAPASYMEEMFGGMKIVRIASIGQPAPYPEPRVGGFIVPCEVEVQSDDGVNLATRHISLSIRRGDVQVQPDRWNIHGYDMK
;
A
#
# COMPACT_ATOMS: atom_id res chain seq x y z
N MET A 1 -43.79 32.42 10.93
CA MET A 1 -42.46 31.83 11.07
C MET A 1 -41.56 32.38 9.96
N ASN A 2 -40.37 32.88 10.28
CA ASN A 2 -39.34 33.30 9.31
C ASN A 2 -38.42 32.13 8.97
N CYS A 3 -37.48 32.32 8.00
CA CYS A 3 -36.60 31.23 7.58
C CYS A 3 -35.62 30.76 8.67
N ALA A 4 -35.09 31.66 9.49
CA ALA A 4 -34.15 31.29 10.58
C ALA A 4 -34.91 30.46 11.64
N GLU A 5 -36.08 30.87 12.06
CA GLU A 5 -36.91 30.09 12.98
C GLU A 5 -37.28 28.71 12.42
N CYS A 6 -37.56 28.63 11.10
CA CYS A 6 -37.87 27.37 10.45
C CYS A 6 -36.63 26.44 10.44
N GLN A 7 -35.46 26.96 10.08
CA GLN A 7 -34.21 26.18 10.03
C GLN A 7 -33.82 25.57 11.39
N GLU A 8 -33.98 26.32 12.47
CA GLU A 8 -33.72 25.81 13.83
C GLU A 8 -34.63 24.62 14.20
N LEU A 9 -35.82 24.56 13.63
CA LEU A 9 -36.81 23.52 13.92
C LEU A 9 -36.75 22.31 12.95
N LEU A 10 -36.01 22.38 11.82
CA LEU A 10 -35.98 21.32 10.82
C LEU A 10 -35.50 19.96 11.35
N VAL A 11 -34.47 19.95 12.20
CA VAL A 11 -33.96 18.70 12.79
C VAL A 11 -34.97 18.09 13.74
N VAL A 12 -35.56 18.91 14.61
CA VAL A 12 -36.59 18.49 15.56
C VAL A 12 -37.88 18.01 14.85
N HIS A 13 -38.19 18.64 13.69
CA HIS A 13 -39.28 18.22 12.81
C HIS A 13 -39.02 16.85 12.19
N LEU A 14 -37.78 16.58 11.73
CA LEU A 14 -37.37 15.29 11.16
C LEU A 14 -37.46 14.15 12.18
N GLU A 15 -37.19 14.45 13.43
CA GLU A 15 -37.23 13.47 14.52
C GLU A 15 -38.65 13.29 15.09
N GLY A 16 -39.62 14.07 14.60
CA GLY A 16 -41.02 14.00 15.06
C GLY A 16 -41.24 14.48 16.48
N LEU A 17 -40.36 15.36 16.98
CA LEU A 17 -40.35 15.84 18.37
C LEU A 17 -41.04 17.21 18.54
N LEU A 18 -41.55 17.83 17.46
CA LEU A 18 -42.31 19.09 17.54
C LEU A 18 -43.71 18.88 18.11
N ASP A 19 -44.19 19.86 18.84
CA ASP A 19 -45.60 19.92 19.18
C ASP A 19 -46.46 20.20 17.94
N GLU A 20 -47.79 19.97 18.03
CA GLU A 20 -48.70 20.06 16.91
C GLU A 20 -48.72 21.46 16.29
N SER A 21 -48.61 22.51 17.11
CA SER A 21 -48.65 23.91 16.66
C SER A 21 -47.37 24.31 15.93
N GLN A 22 -46.21 23.89 16.43
CA GLN A 22 -44.90 24.11 15.83
C GLN A 22 -44.76 23.32 14.53
N GLY A 23 -45.18 22.05 14.53
CA GLY A 23 -45.19 21.19 13.35
C GLY A 23 -46.00 21.78 12.21
N GLN A 24 -47.21 22.31 12.51
CA GLN A 24 -48.03 22.94 11.52
C GLN A 24 -47.43 24.24 10.95
N ALA A 25 -46.83 25.05 11.81
CA ALA A 25 -46.15 26.27 11.39
C ALA A 25 -44.95 26.00 10.48
N VAL A 26 -44.13 24.93 10.78
CA VAL A 26 -43.02 24.47 9.93
C VAL A 26 -43.55 23.99 8.57
N LEU A 27 -44.56 23.14 8.55
CA LEU A 27 -45.19 22.65 7.31
C LEU A 27 -45.75 23.78 6.43
N GLU A 28 -46.39 24.78 7.03
CA GLU A 28 -46.91 25.94 6.31
C GLU A 28 -45.75 26.78 5.71
N HIS A 29 -44.67 26.96 6.44
CA HIS A 29 -43.49 27.66 5.93
C HIS A 29 -42.79 26.88 4.80
N LEU A 30 -42.60 25.56 4.95
CA LEU A 30 -42.06 24.69 3.92
C LEU A 30 -42.88 24.68 2.64
N GLY A 31 -44.23 24.85 2.75
CA GLY A 31 -45.12 25.01 1.61
C GLY A 31 -44.80 26.25 0.77
N LYS A 32 -44.30 27.31 1.38
CA LYS A 32 -44.06 28.63 0.76
C LYS A 32 -42.58 28.95 0.47
N CYS A 33 -41.63 28.31 1.17
CA CYS A 33 -40.19 28.60 1.07
C CYS A 33 -39.39 27.49 0.40
N GLN A 34 -38.86 27.77 -0.78
CA GLN A 34 -38.03 26.82 -1.54
C GLN A 34 -36.67 26.52 -0.88
N MET A 35 -36.06 27.51 -0.23
CA MET A 35 -34.79 27.34 0.46
C MET A 35 -34.88 26.39 1.64
N CYS A 36 -35.88 26.57 2.52
CA CYS A 36 -36.06 25.67 3.67
C CYS A 36 -36.44 24.24 3.23
N ARG A 37 -37.16 24.08 2.12
CA ARG A 37 -37.41 22.76 1.52
C ARG A 37 -36.15 22.08 1.05
N ALA A 38 -35.26 22.81 0.38
CA ALA A 38 -33.96 22.25 -0.08
C ALA A 38 -33.08 21.80 1.10
N GLU A 39 -33.09 22.58 2.17
CA GLU A 39 -32.34 22.26 3.39
C GLU A 39 -32.92 21.02 4.10
N LEU A 40 -34.24 20.91 4.18
CA LEU A 40 -34.95 19.72 4.70
C LEU A 40 -34.54 18.46 3.91
N VAL A 41 -34.49 18.52 2.58
CA VAL A 41 -34.07 17.41 1.73
C VAL A 41 -32.61 17.04 1.98
N GLY A 42 -31.75 18.04 2.21
CA GLY A 42 -30.34 17.82 2.60
C GLY A 42 -30.23 17.05 3.92
N LEU A 43 -30.99 17.47 4.94
CA LEU A 43 -31.03 16.82 6.25
C LEU A 43 -31.59 15.38 6.18
N GLN A 44 -32.64 15.17 5.40
CA GLN A 44 -33.19 13.82 5.14
C GLN A 44 -32.16 12.89 4.48
N THR A 45 -31.43 13.41 3.52
CA THR A 45 -30.36 12.66 2.85
C THR A 45 -29.24 12.28 3.82
N LEU A 46 -28.84 13.21 4.70
CA LEU A 46 -27.86 12.94 5.76
C LEU A 46 -28.35 11.88 6.74
N GLN A 47 -29.63 12.00 7.19
CA GLN A 47 -30.24 11.02 8.08
C GLN A 47 -30.25 9.60 7.47
N LEU A 48 -30.61 9.49 6.18
CA LEU A 48 -30.57 8.21 5.47
C LEU A 48 -29.16 7.62 5.39
N ARG A 49 -28.14 8.45 5.14
CA ARG A 49 -26.74 8.01 5.16
C ARG A 49 -26.32 7.54 6.55
N LEU A 50 -26.67 8.26 7.60
CA LEU A 50 -26.34 7.86 8.97
C LEU A 50 -27.05 6.55 9.38
N VAL A 51 -28.31 6.37 9.00
CA VAL A 51 -29.07 5.13 9.25
C VAL A 51 -28.44 3.95 8.50
N ASN A 52 -28.04 4.14 7.24
CA ASN A 52 -27.41 3.09 6.46
C ASN A 52 -26.02 2.72 7.01
N ASN A 53 -25.20 3.70 7.37
CA ASN A 53 -23.92 3.46 8.01
C ASN A 53 -24.09 2.80 9.39
N GLY A 54 -25.09 3.22 10.16
CA GLY A 54 -25.44 2.57 11.44
C GLY A 54 -25.88 1.12 11.28
N LYS A 55 -26.61 0.78 10.20
CA LYS A 55 -26.95 -0.63 9.90
C LYS A 55 -25.74 -1.47 9.55
N VAL A 56 -24.79 -0.90 8.79
CA VAL A 56 -23.51 -1.59 8.48
C VAL A 56 -22.69 -1.81 9.75
N LEU A 57 -22.63 -0.83 10.64
CA LEU A 57 -21.96 -0.96 11.94
C LEU A 57 -22.66 -1.96 12.88
N ALA A 58 -23.98 -2.00 12.87
CA ALA A 58 -24.77 -2.95 13.67
C ALA A 58 -24.70 -4.39 13.13
N GLN A 59 -24.37 -4.57 11.87
CA GLN A 59 -24.09 -5.89 11.26
C GLN A 59 -22.62 -6.31 11.42
N SER A 60 -21.72 -5.41 11.84
CA SER A 60 -20.36 -5.77 12.18
C SER A 60 -20.37 -6.54 13.50
N ASP A 61 -19.56 -7.61 13.59
CA ASP A 61 -19.36 -8.45 14.79
C ASP A 61 -18.67 -7.67 15.94
N LEU A 62 -18.83 -6.36 16.00
CA LEU A 62 -18.16 -5.46 16.96
C LEU A 62 -18.38 -5.92 18.42
N GLU A 63 -19.57 -6.42 18.75
CA GLU A 63 -19.87 -6.95 20.09
C GLU A 63 -19.08 -8.22 20.37
N ASN A 64 -18.98 -9.13 19.43
CA ASN A 64 -18.17 -10.34 19.52
C ASN A 64 -16.68 -10.01 19.57
N ASP A 65 -16.21 -9.03 18.80
CA ASP A 65 -14.81 -8.59 18.80
C ASP A 65 -14.42 -7.94 20.13
N VAL A 66 -15.27 -7.10 20.70
CA VAL A 66 -15.07 -6.50 22.02
C VAL A 66 -15.06 -7.57 23.12
N MET A 67 -16.03 -8.51 23.07
CA MET A 67 -16.10 -9.61 24.04
C MET A 67 -14.89 -10.54 23.92
N ASN A 68 -14.46 -10.89 22.72
CA ASN A 68 -13.28 -11.69 22.48
C ASN A 68 -12.00 -10.99 22.96
N ARG A 69 -11.93 -9.69 22.83
CA ARG A 69 -10.81 -8.89 23.35
C ARG A 69 -10.78 -8.88 24.88
N ILE A 70 -11.92 -8.71 25.53
CA ILE A 70 -12.05 -8.78 27.00
C ILE A 70 -11.65 -10.16 27.52
N ILE A 71 -12.14 -11.24 26.89
CA ILE A 71 -11.83 -12.62 27.28
C ILE A 71 -10.32 -12.91 27.12
N ARG A 72 -9.71 -12.49 26.02
CA ARG A 72 -8.25 -12.63 25.79
C ARG A 72 -7.44 -11.87 26.86
N GLU A 73 -7.85 -10.67 27.20
CA GLU A 73 -7.17 -9.85 28.21
C GLU A 73 -7.31 -10.46 29.61
N GLN A 74 -8.47 -11.00 29.97
CA GLN A 74 -8.66 -11.71 31.23
C GLN A 74 -7.83 -13.00 31.31
N ASN A 75 -7.80 -13.79 30.22
CA ASN A 75 -6.99 -15.01 30.16
C ASN A 75 -5.49 -14.69 30.26
N ALA A 76 -5.01 -13.65 29.62
CA ALA A 76 -3.62 -13.19 29.74
C ALA A 76 -3.26 -12.78 31.18
N ARG A 77 -4.17 -12.08 31.88
CA ARG A 77 -3.99 -11.72 33.30
C ARG A 77 -3.97 -12.96 34.23
N LEU A 78 -4.80 -13.95 33.97
CA LEU A 78 -4.81 -15.20 34.72
C LEU A 78 -3.51 -16.00 34.51
N GLN A 79 -3.03 -16.12 33.27
CA GLN A 79 -1.76 -16.77 32.97
C GLN A 79 -0.55 -16.04 33.59
N ALA A 80 -0.55 -14.71 33.59
CA ALA A 80 0.49 -13.91 34.25
C ALA A 80 0.48 -14.11 35.78
N ALA A 81 -0.71 -14.22 36.39
CA ALA A 81 -0.86 -14.50 37.83
C ALA A 81 -0.39 -15.92 38.20
N GLU A 82 -0.66 -16.90 37.35
CA GLU A 82 -0.19 -18.28 37.50
C GLU A 82 1.34 -18.39 37.39
N GLN A 83 1.94 -17.74 36.40
CA GLN A 83 3.40 -17.67 36.24
C GLN A 83 4.08 -16.95 37.42
N ALA A 84 3.48 -15.88 37.97
CA ALA A 84 3.97 -15.20 39.15
C ALA A 84 3.95 -16.12 40.40
N SER A 85 2.94 -16.97 40.53
CA SER A 85 2.83 -17.94 41.64
C SER A 85 3.89 -19.05 41.57
N VAL A 86 4.24 -19.51 40.37
CA VAL A 86 5.33 -20.49 40.12
C VAL A 86 6.69 -19.84 40.44
N GLY A 87 6.93 -18.60 40.02
CA GLY A 87 8.15 -17.84 40.33
C GLY A 87 8.41 -17.70 41.83
N LEU A 88 7.36 -17.48 42.62
CA LEU A 88 7.46 -17.40 44.10
C LEU A 88 7.80 -18.73 44.77
N ARG A 89 7.30 -19.86 44.22
CA ARG A 89 7.66 -21.21 44.73
C ARG A 89 9.11 -21.58 44.41
N ILE A 90 9.59 -21.28 43.21
CA ILE A 90 10.99 -21.46 42.79
C ILE A 90 11.93 -20.60 43.65
N ARG A 91 11.58 -19.34 43.96
CA ARG A 91 12.36 -18.43 44.78
C ARG A 91 12.54 -18.96 46.24
N ARG A 92 11.54 -19.65 46.81
CA ARG A 92 11.64 -20.27 48.15
C ARG A 92 12.55 -21.50 48.17
N LEU A 93 12.65 -22.25 47.05
CA LEU A 93 13.54 -23.41 46.91
C LEU A 93 15.02 -23.02 46.77
N ILE A 94 15.29 -21.95 46.00
CA ILE A 94 16.64 -21.46 45.71
C ILE A 94 17.33 -20.80 46.91
N MET A 95 16.57 -20.22 47.84
CA MET A 95 17.14 -19.52 49.01
C MET A 95 17.75 -20.43 50.09
N LYS A 96 17.65 -21.76 50.01
CA LYS A 96 18.13 -22.68 51.03
C LYS A 96 19.55 -23.23 50.86
N SER A 97 20.26 -22.94 49.77
CA SER A 97 21.62 -23.44 49.51
C SER A 97 22.66 -22.33 49.48
N PRO A 98 23.80 -22.45 50.23
CA PRO A 98 24.85 -21.41 50.26
C PRO A 98 25.62 -21.30 48.92
N MET A 99 25.67 -22.37 48.12
CA MET A 99 26.34 -22.34 46.80
C MET A 99 25.55 -21.56 45.73
N THR A 100 24.22 -21.52 45.83
CA THR A 100 23.37 -20.76 44.88
C THR A 100 23.48 -19.23 45.05
N LYS A 101 23.87 -18.77 46.24
CA LYS A 101 24.08 -17.32 46.46
C LYS A 101 25.27 -16.75 45.68
N LEU A 102 26.30 -17.54 45.50
CA LEU A 102 27.48 -17.15 44.69
C LEU A 102 27.17 -17.14 43.18
N ALA A 103 26.41 -18.11 42.70
CA ALA A 103 25.98 -18.17 41.31
C ALA A 103 25.00 -17.05 40.93
N ILE A 104 24.11 -16.67 41.86
CA ILE A 104 23.18 -15.55 41.65
C ILE A 104 23.94 -14.19 41.64
N ALA A 105 24.95 -14.01 42.52
CA ALA A 105 25.78 -12.82 42.49
C ALA A 105 26.57 -12.69 41.14
N ALA A 106 27.13 -13.79 40.65
CA ALA A 106 27.80 -13.82 39.36
C ALA A 106 26.83 -13.54 38.16
N ALA A 107 25.63 -14.13 38.22
CA ALA A 107 24.59 -13.87 37.18
C ALA A 107 24.11 -12.42 37.22
N VAL A 108 23.93 -11.82 38.40
CA VAL A 108 23.55 -10.42 38.52
C VAL A 108 24.67 -9.49 38.04
N ILE A 109 25.95 -9.83 38.27
CA ILE A 109 27.09 -9.05 37.76
C ILE A 109 27.20 -9.18 36.24
N ILE A 110 26.95 -10.35 35.67
CA ILE A 110 26.94 -10.56 34.22
C ILE A 110 25.77 -9.81 33.58
N VAL A 111 24.57 -9.87 34.16
CA VAL A 111 23.40 -9.12 33.67
C VAL A 111 23.61 -7.62 33.84
N ALA A 112 24.18 -7.17 34.96
CA ALA A 112 24.51 -5.75 35.15
C ALA A 112 25.64 -5.29 34.22
N GLY A 113 26.65 -6.13 33.96
CA GLY A 113 27.74 -5.83 33.02
C GLY A 113 27.26 -5.77 31.56
N LEU A 114 26.39 -6.68 31.18
CA LEU A 114 25.73 -6.64 29.88
C LEU A 114 24.78 -5.42 29.77
N SER A 115 24.04 -5.11 30.84
CA SER A 115 23.16 -3.92 30.86
C SER A 115 23.95 -2.60 30.72
N ILE A 116 25.17 -2.51 31.27
CA ILE A 116 26.02 -1.32 31.14
C ILE A 116 26.63 -1.21 29.74
N GLN A 117 26.94 -2.33 29.06
CA GLN A 117 27.35 -2.31 27.64
C GLN A 117 26.20 -1.94 26.69
N PHE A 118 24.95 -2.27 27.06
CA PHE A 118 23.76 -1.87 26.31
C PHE A 118 23.23 -0.47 26.65
N LEU A 119 23.60 0.09 27.80
CA LEU A 119 23.18 1.45 28.22
C LEU A 119 23.98 2.58 27.53
N GLY A 120 24.94 2.24 26.67
CA GLY A 120 25.68 3.22 25.86
C GLY A 120 24.94 3.63 24.57
N GLY A 121 23.94 2.87 24.13
CA GLY A 121 22.99 3.27 23.11
C GLY A 121 21.74 3.82 23.79
N GLY A 122 21.35 5.05 23.49
CA GLY A 122 20.22 5.70 24.13
C GLY A 122 18.92 4.87 24.07
N PRO A 123 17.93 5.12 24.91
CA PRO A 123 16.68 4.35 25.02
C PRO A 123 15.93 4.18 23.69
N ALA A 124 16.20 5.04 22.73
CA ALA A 124 15.67 5.01 21.38
C ALA A 124 16.15 3.79 20.56
N ALA A 125 17.45 3.53 20.52
CA ALA A 125 18.02 2.43 19.75
C ALA A 125 17.54 1.05 20.27
N TYR A 126 17.43 0.91 21.59
CA TYR A 126 16.96 -0.33 22.21
C TYR A 126 15.49 -0.64 21.87
N ALA A 127 14.61 0.35 21.85
CA ALA A 127 13.21 0.14 21.50
C ALA A 127 13.04 -0.31 20.04
N LEU A 128 13.79 0.26 19.11
CA LEU A 128 13.72 -0.11 17.68
C LEU A 128 14.26 -1.52 17.43
N GLU A 129 15.35 -1.91 18.09
CA GLU A 129 15.95 -3.24 17.95
C GLU A 129 15.04 -4.36 18.48
N GLN A 130 14.30 -4.11 19.56
CA GLN A 130 13.26 -5.01 20.05
C GLN A 130 12.12 -5.14 19.04
N THR A 131 11.71 -4.04 18.44
CA THR A 131 10.68 -4.02 17.41
C THR A 131 11.12 -4.79 16.16
N ILE A 132 12.36 -4.63 15.70
CA ILE A 132 12.94 -5.43 14.62
C ILE A 132 12.83 -6.92 14.96
N THR A 133 13.38 -7.33 16.11
CA THR A 133 13.39 -8.73 16.55
C THR A 133 11.97 -9.32 16.64
N ALA A 134 11.02 -8.58 17.23
CA ALA A 134 9.65 -9.02 17.37
C ALA A 134 8.96 -9.23 16.01
N ASN A 135 9.12 -8.27 15.10
CA ASN A 135 8.51 -8.37 13.77
C ASN A 135 9.13 -9.48 12.91
N HIS A 136 10.43 -9.79 13.05
CA HIS A 136 11.05 -10.93 12.37
C HIS A 136 10.50 -12.30 12.80
N SER A 137 9.87 -12.42 13.96
CA SER A 137 9.21 -13.65 14.42
C SER A 137 7.84 -13.89 13.78
N VAL A 138 7.33 -12.93 13.02
CA VAL A 138 6.00 -13.00 12.40
C VAL A 138 6.00 -13.96 11.22
N ARG A 139 5.03 -14.88 11.21
CA ARG A 139 4.82 -15.87 10.15
C ARG A 139 3.66 -15.51 9.23
N TYR A 140 2.61 -14.94 9.78
CA TYR A 140 1.41 -14.54 9.08
C TYR A 140 1.05 -13.11 9.44
N LEU A 141 0.66 -12.34 8.44
CA LEU A 141 0.32 -10.93 8.62
C LEU A 141 -0.75 -10.53 7.62
N HIS A 142 -1.74 -9.77 8.07
CA HIS A 142 -2.71 -9.07 7.26
C HIS A 142 -2.53 -7.56 7.45
N ILE A 143 -2.43 -6.81 6.35
CA ILE A 143 -2.24 -5.35 6.34
C ILE A 143 -3.39 -4.73 5.57
N LYS A 144 -3.98 -3.67 6.13
CA LYS A 144 -4.89 -2.76 5.42
C LYS A 144 -4.22 -1.41 5.23
N ASP A 145 -4.17 -0.95 3.99
CA ASP A 145 -3.56 0.32 3.60
C ASP A 145 -4.64 1.29 3.15
N PHE A 146 -4.89 2.30 3.97
CA PHE A 146 -5.91 3.31 3.81
C PHE A 146 -5.29 4.57 3.21
N ASP A 147 -5.71 4.92 2.01
CA ASP A 147 -5.41 6.21 1.41
C ASP A 147 -6.19 7.34 2.10
N SER A 148 -5.63 8.56 2.13
CA SER A 148 -6.26 9.72 2.80
C SER A 148 -7.62 10.08 2.24
N GLN A 149 -7.90 9.77 0.96
CA GLN A 149 -9.17 10.06 0.28
C GLN A 149 -10.12 8.87 0.23
N HIS A 150 -9.62 7.63 0.38
CA HIS A 150 -10.36 6.37 0.21
C HIS A 150 -10.31 5.49 1.47
N GLN A 151 -10.71 6.05 2.60
CA GLN A 151 -10.62 5.38 3.91
C GLN A 151 -11.56 4.18 4.09
N ASN A 152 -12.59 4.02 3.25
CA ASN A 152 -13.56 2.92 3.37
C ASN A 152 -13.23 1.71 2.48
N GLU A 153 -12.28 1.83 1.57
CA GLU A 153 -11.89 0.78 0.63
C GLU A 153 -10.36 0.64 0.65
N PRO A 154 -9.79 -0.02 1.66
CA PRO A 154 -8.34 -0.16 1.77
C PRO A 154 -7.78 -1.09 0.68
N LYS A 155 -6.52 -0.88 0.34
CA LYS A 155 -5.69 -1.93 -0.25
C LYS A 155 -5.39 -2.96 0.83
N GLU A 156 -5.35 -4.24 0.48
CA GLU A 156 -5.13 -5.28 1.47
C GLU A 156 -3.98 -6.21 1.06
N PHE A 157 -3.14 -6.57 2.05
CA PHE A 157 -2.04 -7.50 1.87
C PHE A 157 -2.19 -8.66 2.84
N TRP A 158 -2.02 -9.88 2.36
CA TRP A 158 -1.87 -11.08 3.16
C TRP A 158 -0.49 -11.67 2.88
N ILE A 159 0.27 -11.94 3.93
CA ILE A 159 1.66 -12.38 3.83
C ILE A 159 1.83 -13.64 4.65
N ALA A 160 2.35 -14.70 4.06
CA ALA A 160 2.77 -15.91 4.74
C ALA A 160 4.27 -16.13 4.51
N CYS A 161 4.99 -16.48 5.59
CA CYS A 161 6.42 -16.69 5.58
C CYS A 161 6.77 -18.13 5.92
N ASN A 162 7.86 -18.60 5.31
CA ASN A 162 8.47 -19.88 5.64
C ASN A 162 9.18 -19.88 7.01
N ASP A 163 9.76 -20.99 7.40
CA ASP A 163 10.48 -21.14 8.68
C ASP A 163 11.72 -20.26 8.80
N GLN A 164 12.23 -19.75 7.71
CA GLN A 164 13.37 -18.83 7.69
C GLN A 164 12.93 -17.35 7.74
N GLY A 165 11.64 -17.08 7.84
CA GLY A 165 11.08 -15.73 7.85
C GLY A 165 11.01 -15.05 6.48
N GLN A 166 11.29 -15.78 5.40
CA GLN A 166 11.17 -15.27 4.05
C GLN A 166 9.71 -15.37 3.59
N VAL A 167 9.26 -14.42 2.79
CA VAL A 167 7.91 -14.46 2.20
C VAL A 167 7.82 -15.70 1.29
N ASP A 168 6.90 -16.58 1.58
CA ASP A 168 6.60 -17.80 0.84
C ASP A 168 5.37 -17.61 -0.06
N ASN A 169 4.34 -16.96 0.47
CA ASN A 169 3.16 -16.58 -0.27
C ASN A 169 2.74 -15.16 0.09
N ALA A 170 2.23 -14.43 -0.88
CA ALA A 170 1.64 -13.11 -0.65
C ALA A 170 0.44 -12.89 -1.56
N ARG A 171 -0.55 -12.19 -1.05
CA ARG A 171 -1.67 -11.66 -1.84
C ARG A 171 -1.77 -10.18 -1.61
N TYR A 172 -2.03 -9.44 -2.68
CA TYR A 172 -2.31 -8.02 -2.66
C TYR A 172 -3.59 -7.72 -3.42
N PHE A 173 -4.55 -7.11 -2.75
CA PHE A 173 -5.78 -6.62 -3.35
C PHE A 173 -5.70 -5.11 -3.51
N MET A 174 -5.97 -4.62 -4.72
CA MET A 174 -6.05 -3.20 -5.08
C MET A 174 -7.49 -2.88 -5.49
N PRO A 175 -8.18 -1.98 -4.78
CA PRO A 175 -9.51 -1.53 -5.15
C PRO A 175 -9.52 -0.77 -6.48
N ALA A 176 -10.69 -0.65 -7.10
CA ALA A 176 -10.85 0.00 -8.41
C ALA A 176 -10.46 1.49 -8.42
N TRP A 177 -10.51 2.17 -7.29
CA TRP A 177 -10.13 3.59 -7.21
C TRP A 177 -8.62 3.83 -7.41
N ASP A 178 -7.77 2.84 -7.12
CA ASP A 178 -6.30 2.95 -7.27
C ASP A 178 -5.86 2.97 -8.74
N ALA A 179 -6.60 2.28 -9.62
CA ALA A 179 -6.42 2.31 -11.07
C ALA A 179 -7.77 2.14 -11.77
N PRO A 180 -8.56 3.21 -11.91
CA PRO A 180 -9.94 3.15 -12.43
C PRO A 180 -10.06 2.56 -13.84
N GLU A 181 -9.02 2.70 -14.66
CA GLU A 181 -8.95 2.14 -16.01
C GLU A 181 -8.86 0.62 -16.01
N ASP A 182 -8.23 0.03 -15.01
CA ASP A 182 -8.06 -1.42 -14.87
C ASP A 182 -9.14 -2.08 -14.01
N GLY A 183 -9.84 -1.29 -13.19
CA GLY A 183 -10.73 -1.79 -12.13
C GLY A 183 -9.97 -2.39 -10.96
N ALA A 184 -10.65 -3.15 -10.12
CA ALA A 184 -9.99 -3.84 -9.02
C ALA A 184 -9.02 -4.91 -9.53
N LYS A 185 -7.92 -5.11 -8.79
CA LYS A 185 -6.88 -6.10 -9.11
C LYS A 185 -6.60 -7.00 -7.91
N SER A 186 -6.44 -8.28 -8.18
CA SER A 186 -5.89 -9.23 -7.20
C SER A 186 -4.54 -9.75 -7.71
N ILE A 187 -3.52 -9.61 -6.91
CA ILE A 187 -2.16 -10.08 -7.21
C ILE A 187 -1.82 -11.16 -6.20
N VAL A 188 -1.41 -12.32 -6.69
CA VAL A 188 -0.91 -13.42 -5.85
C VAL A 188 0.52 -13.72 -6.26
N TRP A 189 1.41 -13.79 -5.29
CA TRP A 189 2.78 -14.23 -5.47
C TRP A 189 2.99 -15.51 -4.67
N SER A 190 3.50 -16.56 -5.33
CA SER A 190 3.81 -17.83 -4.70
C SER A 190 4.94 -18.52 -5.48
N GLN A 191 5.96 -19.00 -4.80
CA GLN A 191 7.07 -19.80 -5.37
C GLN A 191 7.71 -19.17 -6.62
N GLY A 192 7.89 -17.85 -6.64
CA GLY A 192 8.51 -17.14 -7.76
C GLY A 192 7.58 -16.88 -8.95
N VAL A 193 6.30 -17.21 -8.84
CA VAL A 193 5.27 -16.91 -9.84
C VAL A 193 4.34 -15.83 -9.31
N ALA A 194 4.08 -14.81 -10.12
CA ALA A 194 3.05 -13.82 -9.82
C ALA A 194 1.87 -14.00 -10.77
N LYS A 195 0.66 -14.03 -10.22
CA LYS A 195 -0.60 -14.04 -10.96
C LYS A 195 -1.31 -12.73 -10.69
N ILE A 196 -1.74 -12.01 -11.73
CA ILE A 196 -2.42 -10.72 -11.63
C ILE A 196 -3.76 -10.83 -12.34
N TRP A 197 -4.85 -10.68 -11.61
CA TRP A 197 -6.20 -10.65 -12.16
C TRP A 197 -6.73 -9.22 -12.21
N PHE A 198 -7.00 -8.75 -13.44
CA PHE A 198 -7.62 -7.47 -13.75
C PHE A 198 -9.11 -7.68 -13.92
N GLN A 199 -9.90 -7.34 -12.90
CA GLN A 199 -11.34 -7.66 -12.87
C GLN A 199 -12.11 -7.00 -14.02
N LYS A 200 -11.91 -5.71 -14.27
CA LYS A 200 -12.63 -4.97 -15.32
C LYS A 200 -12.31 -5.46 -16.72
N LYS A 201 -11.07 -5.89 -16.95
CA LYS A 201 -10.60 -6.40 -18.24
C LYS A 201 -10.84 -7.90 -18.41
N ASN A 202 -11.35 -8.59 -17.39
CA ASN A 202 -11.49 -10.04 -17.32
C ASN A 202 -10.21 -10.75 -17.81
N SER A 203 -9.05 -10.29 -17.34
CA SER A 203 -7.74 -10.75 -17.81
C SER A 203 -6.88 -11.24 -16.65
N LEU A 204 -6.35 -12.46 -16.78
CA LEU A 204 -5.40 -13.07 -15.84
C LEU A 204 -4.01 -13.12 -16.48
N VAL A 205 -3.07 -12.37 -15.92
CA VAL A 205 -1.67 -12.38 -16.35
C VAL A 205 -0.87 -13.27 -15.41
N ILE A 206 -0.15 -14.25 -15.96
CA ILE A 206 0.72 -15.16 -15.21
C ILE A 206 2.18 -14.82 -15.54
N CYS A 207 2.90 -14.30 -14.55
CA CYS A 207 4.28 -13.87 -14.67
C CYS A 207 5.21 -14.90 -14.02
N GLN A 208 5.94 -15.65 -14.81
CA GLN A 208 7.00 -16.57 -14.35
C GLN A 208 8.41 -15.97 -14.47
N ASN A 209 8.49 -14.72 -14.91
CA ASN A 209 9.74 -14.00 -15.02
C ASN A 209 10.20 -13.57 -13.62
N GLU A 210 11.40 -14.00 -13.20
CA GLU A 210 11.98 -13.67 -11.90
C GLU A 210 11.98 -12.17 -11.61
N THR A 211 12.18 -11.36 -12.63
CA THR A 211 12.18 -9.90 -12.56
C THR A 211 10.84 -9.35 -12.09
N ILE A 212 9.74 -9.81 -12.73
CA ILE A 212 8.39 -9.32 -12.39
C ILE A 212 7.95 -9.91 -11.06
N ALA A 213 8.22 -11.19 -10.84
CA ALA A 213 7.95 -11.84 -9.57
C ALA A 213 8.70 -11.14 -8.42
N LYS A 214 9.95 -10.73 -8.63
CA LYS A 214 10.73 -9.97 -7.65
C LYS A 214 10.12 -8.58 -7.40
N ARG A 215 9.67 -7.86 -8.42
CA ARG A 215 8.98 -6.57 -8.23
C ARG A 215 7.73 -6.70 -7.37
N MET A 216 6.96 -7.78 -7.55
CA MET A 216 5.79 -8.03 -6.71
C MET A 216 6.22 -8.32 -5.26
N LEU A 217 7.30 -9.07 -5.07
CA LEU A 217 7.88 -9.29 -3.75
C LEU A 217 8.38 -7.99 -3.12
N ASP A 218 9.09 -7.14 -3.87
CA ASP A 218 9.56 -5.83 -3.40
C ASP A 218 8.40 -4.92 -2.99
N LEU A 219 7.27 -4.96 -3.72
CA LEU A 219 6.05 -4.23 -3.37
C LEU A 219 5.51 -4.69 -2.00
N VAL A 220 5.38 -6.02 -1.81
CA VAL A 220 4.94 -6.61 -0.54
C VAL A 220 5.91 -6.22 0.59
N GLN A 221 7.22 -6.35 0.36
CA GLN A 221 8.24 -6.00 1.35
C GLN A 221 8.22 -4.51 1.72
N SER A 222 7.84 -3.63 0.79
CA SER A 222 7.74 -2.20 1.09
C SER A 222 6.67 -1.85 2.12
N SER A 223 5.65 -2.70 2.24
CA SER A 223 4.53 -2.58 3.18
C SER A 223 4.70 -3.46 4.42
N ASP A 224 5.60 -4.44 4.38
CA ASP A 224 5.85 -5.37 5.48
C ASP A 224 6.61 -4.69 6.62
N PRO A 225 6.08 -4.65 7.85
CA PRO A 225 6.71 -3.97 8.99
C PRO A 225 8.11 -4.49 9.31
N ARG A 226 8.43 -5.76 9.00
CA ARG A 226 9.77 -6.34 9.21
C ARG A 226 10.82 -5.56 8.42
N TYR A 227 10.57 -5.37 7.13
CA TYR A 227 11.47 -4.63 6.24
C TYR A 227 11.41 -3.12 6.45
N VAL A 228 10.24 -2.58 6.83
CA VAL A 228 10.09 -1.15 7.12
C VAL A 228 10.95 -0.77 8.31
N VAL A 229 10.89 -1.51 9.42
CA VAL A 229 11.62 -1.18 10.66
C VAL A 229 13.14 -1.33 10.46
N GLU A 230 13.60 -2.40 9.79
CA GLU A 230 15.02 -2.57 9.45
C GLU A 230 15.55 -1.43 8.57
N ARG A 231 14.78 -1.07 7.54
CA ARG A 231 15.15 0.02 6.64
C ARG A 231 15.26 1.34 7.39
N LEU A 232 14.33 1.65 8.30
CA LEU A 232 14.39 2.86 9.11
C LEU A 232 15.65 2.90 9.98
N SER A 233 16.01 1.79 10.63
CA SER A 233 17.23 1.68 11.42
C SER A 233 18.50 1.92 10.55
N LYS A 234 18.56 1.31 9.39
CA LYS A 234 19.66 1.48 8.44
C LYS A 234 19.77 2.92 7.92
N GLU A 235 18.63 3.50 7.52
CA GLU A 235 18.58 4.87 6.97
C GLU A 235 18.91 5.93 8.03
N GLU A 236 18.60 5.68 9.31
CA GLU A 236 19.04 6.51 10.43
C GLU A 236 20.57 6.47 10.57
N GLN A 237 21.15 5.26 10.58
CA GLN A 237 22.61 5.09 10.66
C GLN A 237 23.34 5.75 9.49
N GLU A 238 22.72 5.79 8.31
CA GLU A 238 23.23 6.48 7.12
C GLU A 238 22.99 8.00 7.15
N GLY A 239 22.32 8.53 8.17
CA GLY A 239 21.98 9.96 8.31
C GLY A 239 20.93 10.46 7.33
N LYS A 240 20.14 9.55 6.72
CA LYS A 240 19.07 9.90 5.77
C LYS A 240 17.78 10.36 6.44
N LEU A 241 17.59 9.98 7.69
CA LEU A 241 16.44 10.36 8.52
C LEU A 241 16.85 10.55 9.98
N THR A 242 15.95 11.13 10.75
CA THR A 242 16.05 11.22 12.21
C THR A 242 14.90 10.45 12.84
N LEU A 243 15.17 9.75 13.95
CA LEU A 243 14.17 9.06 14.75
C LEU A 243 13.89 9.83 16.03
N ASP A 244 12.61 10.01 16.35
CA ASP A 244 12.13 10.42 17.67
C ASP A 244 11.26 9.28 18.22
N ILE A 245 11.59 8.79 19.41
CA ILE A 245 10.90 7.66 20.03
C ILE A 245 10.29 8.09 21.34
N GLN A 246 8.97 8.01 21.41
CA GLN A 246 8.19 8.33 22.59
C GLN A 246 7.61 7.05 23.18
N GLN A 247 8.05 6.71 24.40
CA GLN A 247 7.54 5.57 25.12
C GLN A 247 6.67 6.06 26.30
N PRO A 248 5.34 5.97 26.18
CA PRO A 248 4.44 6.36 27.27
C PRO A 248 4.65 5.49 28.51
N THR A 249 4.44 6.09 29.69
CA THR A 249 4.44 5.36 30.97
C THR A 249 3.22 4.44 31.11
N ASP A 250 2.12 4.80 30.49
CA ASP A 250 0.93 3.97 30.39
C ASP A 250 1.15 2.85 29.37
N LYS A 251 1.19 1.62 29.85
CA LYS A 251 1.44 0.43 29.05
C LYS A 251 0.31 0.08 28.07
N SER A 252 -0.85 0.71 28.18
CA SER A 252 -1.95 0.56 27.24
C SER A 252 -1.79 1.42 25.99
N GLN A 253 -0.91 2.43 26.05
CA GLN A 253 -0.61 3.30 24.92
C GLN A 253 0.55 2.72 24.09
N PRO A 254 0.53 2.89 22.76
CA PRO A 254 1.62 2.41 21.90
C PRO A 254 2.89 3.24 22.08
N ILE A 255 4.05 2.63 21.83
CA ILE A 255 5.28 3.37 21.58
C ILE A 255 5.12 4.06 20.21
N ILE A 256 5.46 5.34 20.15
CA ILE A 256 5.42 6.11 18.91
C ILE A 256 6.84 6.32 18.41
N VAL A 257 7.10 5.85 17.18
CA VAL A 257 8.38 6.05 16.49
C VAL A 257 8.14 6.99 15.32
N THR A 258 8.64 8.21 15.41
CA THR A 258 8.54 9.22 14.35
C THR A 258 9.83 9.27 13.55
N ALA A 259 9.79 8.83 12.30
CA ALA A 259 10.90 8.90 11.35
C ALA A 259 10.70 10.08 10.40
N THR A 260 11.58 11.07 10.46
CA THR A 260 11.55 12.26 9.59
C THR A 260 12.75 12.22 8.66
N TYR A 261 12.48 12.14 7.34
CA TYR A 261 13.52 12.11 6.32
C TYR A 261 14.17 13.47 6.15
N VAL A 262 15.50 13.48 6.09
CA VAL A 262 16.27 14.69 5.83
C VAL A 262 16.01 15.11 4.38
N TRP A 263 15.70 16.39 4.19
CA TRP A 263 15.50 16.91 2.85
C TRP A 263 16.83 17.04 2.09
N ASP A 264 16.99 16.28 1.04
CA ASP A 264 18.18 16.26 0.17
C ASP A 264 18.09 17.23 -1.03
N GLY A 265 17.06 18.07 -1.07
CA GLY A 265 16.78 18.99 -2.18
C GLY A 265 16.17 18.33 -3.42
N ARG A 266 16.09 17.00 -3.46
CA ARG A 266 15.60 16.21 -4.60
C ARG A 266 14.28 15.50 -4.32
N SER A 267 14.04 15.10 -3.06
CA SER A 267 12.83 14.40 -2.65
C SER A 267 11.99 15.24 -1.70
N PRO A 268 10.64 15.28 -1.82
CA PRO A 268 9.84 15.88 -0.78
C PRO A 268 10.19 15.20 0.55
N SER A 269 10.42 16.01 1.58
CA SER A 269 10.65 15.48 2.92
C SER A 269 9.42 14.64 3.31
N ARG A 270 9.66 13.45 3.81
CA ARG A 270 8.61 12.52 4.22
C ARG A 270 8.73 12.29 5.72
N ARG A 271 7.59 11.94 6.31
CA ARG A 271 7.54 11.50 7.71
C ARG A 271 6.74 10.21 7.79
N LYS A 272 7.20 9.28 8.61
CA LYS A 272 6.44 8.08 9.00
C LYS A 272 6.28 8.08 10.50
N ILE A 273 5.09 7.72 10.97
CA ILE A 273 4.81 7.54 12.38
C ILE A 273 4.39 6.09 12.59
N LEU A 274 5.21 5.33 13.31
CA LEU A 274 4.92 3.94 13.64
C LEU A 274 4.29 3.87 15.03
N CYS A 275 3.19 3.14 15.14
CA CYS A 275 2.60 2.74 16.41
C CYS A 275 3.06 1.32 16.73
N VAL A 276 3.74 1.13 17.86
CA VAL A 276 4.29 -0.17 18.28
C VAL A 276 3.63 -0.58 19.61
N ASP A 277 3.05 -1.77 19.65
CA ASP A 277 2.48 -2.31 20.87
C ASP A 277 3.56 -2.53 21.93
N GLN A 278 3.34 -2.02 23.16
CA GLN A 278 4.34 -2.04 24.21
C GLN A 278 4.65 -3.46 24.72
N ALA A 279 3.70 -4.37 24.68
CA ALA A 279 3.85 -5.71 25.23
C ALA A 279 4.53 -6.66 24.22
N THR A 280 4.05 -6.65 22.98
CA THR A 280 4.51 -7.55 21.92
C THR A 280 5.67 -6.98 21.10
N LYS A 281 5.86 -5.67 21.11
CA LYS A 281 6.80 -4.93 20.26
C LYS A 281 6.48 -5.05 18.77
N LEU A 282 5.28 -5.47 18.40
CA LEU A 282 4.84 -5.51 17.02
C LEU A 282 4.33 -4.12 16.57
N VAL A 283 4.58 -3.81 15.31
CA VAL A 283 4.06 -2.58 14.69
C VAL A 283 2.57 -2.76 14.41
N THR A 284 1.72 -1.96 15.02
CA THR A 284 0.25 -2.05 14.83
C THR A 284 -0.28 -1.12 13.75
N ALA A 285 0.42 -0.02 13.49
CA ALA A 285 0.08 0.90 12.41
C ALA A 285 1.29 1.72 11.96
N ILE A 286 1.23 2.20 10.71
CA ILE A 286 2.20 3.17 10.15
C ILE A 286 1.41 4.27 9.46
N GLU A 287 1.62 5.51 9.85
CA GLU A 287 1.06 6.68 9.18
C GLU A 287 2.11 7.32 8.26
N TYR A 288 1.68 7.81 7.12
CA TYR A 288 2.52 8.42 6.09
C TYR A 288 2.17 9.88 5.90
N TYR A 289 3.20 10.70 5.77
CA TYR A 289 3.06 12.14 5.57
C TYR A 289 4.09 12.61 4.54
N HIS A 290 3.72 13.56 3.69
CA HIS A 290 4.64 14.32 2.85
C HIS A 290 4.69 15.77 3.30
N ARG A 291 5.79 16.46 3.03
CA ARG A 291 5.96 17.88 3.35
C ARG A 291 5.43 18.73 2.21
N ALA A 292 4.46 19.57 2.49
CA ALA A 292 3.95 20.55 1.57
C ALA A 292 4.97 21.70 1.33
N PRO A 293 4.80 22.52 0.26
CA PRO A 293 5.68 23.65 -0.02
C PRO A 293 5.76 24.69 1.10
N ASP A 294 4.71 24.83 1.91
CA ASP A 294 4.67 25.72 3.09
C ASP A 294 5.42 25.15 4.31
N GLY A 295 5.96 23.94 4.19
CA GLY A 295 6.71 23.26 5.22
C GLY A 295 5.87 22.39 6.17
N GLN A 296 4.55 22.40 6.05
CA GLN A 296 3.67 21.53 6.84
C GLN A 296 3.72 20.09 6.36
N PHE A 297 3.49 19.14 7.27
CA PHE A 297 3.33 17.73 6.92
C PHE A 297 1.85 17.42 6.71
N LEU A 298 1.50 17.03 5.50
CA LEU A 298 0.17 16.60 5.10
C LEU A 298 0.06 15.09 5.19
N TYR A 299 -1.06 14.60 5.68
CA TYR A 299 -1.36 13.19 5.83
C TYR A 299 -1.67 12.54 4.48
N ASP A 300 -0.96 11.43 4.16
CA ASP A 300 -1.10 10.67 2.92
C ASP A 300 -1.96 9.42 3.09
N GLY A 301 -1.88 8.79 4.25
CA GLY A 301 -2.58 7.54 4.51
C GLY A 301 -2.02 6.79 5.71
N ARG A 302 -2.60 5.62 5.99
CA ARG A 302 -2.26 4.78 7.13
C ARG A 302 -2.32 3.31 6.77
N GLN A 303 -1.31 2.58 7.15
CA GLN A 303 -1.35 1.12 7.19
C GLN A 303 -1.69 0.65 8.59
N GLU A 304 -2.57 -0.33 8.69
CA GLU A 304 -2.90 -1.03 9.93
C GLU A 304 -2.55 -2.52 9.77
N HIS A 305 -1.95 -3.10 10.81
CA HIS A 305 -1.47 -4.46 10.80
C HIS A 305 -2.34 -5.32 11.70
N TYR A 306 -2.90 -6.38 11.13
CA TYR A 306 -3.85 -7.28 11.80
C TYR A 306 -3.36 -8.72 11.79
N ASP A 307 -3.97 -9.54 12.62
CA ASP A 307 -3.90 -11.01 12.57
C ASP A 307 -2.47 -11.57 12.61
N TYR A 308 -1.59 -10.93 13.39
CA TYR A 308 -0.25 -11.40 13.59
C TYR A 308 -0.22 -12.88 14.03
N ASN A 309 0.48 -13.72 13.24
CA ASN A 309 0.61 -15.14 13.47
C ASN A 309 -0.71 -15.94 13.47
N VAL A 310 -1.80 -15.37 12.95
CA VAL A 310 -3.03 -16.13 12.65
C VAL A 310 -2.83 -16.82 11.30
N PRO A 311 -2.91 -18.16 11.23
CA PRO A 311 -2.73 -18.88 9.98
C PRO A 311 -3.70 -18.41 8.90
N ILE A 312 -3.19 -18.12 7.73
CA ILE A 312 -3.97 -17.72 6.57
C ILE A 312 -4.28 -18.98 5.76
N ALA A 313 -5.55 -19.17 5.39
CA ALA A 313 -5.98 -20.32 4.60
C ALA A 313 -5.24 -20.33 3.25
N PRO A 314 -4.73 -21.48 2.77
CA PRO A 314 -3.98 -21.58 1.51
C PRO A 314 -4.77 -21.06 0.30
N GLU A 315 -6.10 -21.18 0.32
CA GLU A 315 -7.01 -20.70 -0.72
C GLU A 315 -6.94 -19.20 -0.91
N MET A 316 -6.56 -18.44 0.14
CA MET A 316 -6.33 -17.01 0.06
C MET A 316 -5.21 -16.65 -0.93
N PHE A 317 -4.25 -17.55 -1.14
CA PHE A 317 -3.14 -17.37 -2.07
C PHE A 317 -3.38 -18.04 -3.43
N ALA A 318 -4.63 -18.37 -3.74
CA ALA A 318 -5.06 -18.90 -5.02
C ALA A 318 -6.07 -17.92 -5.67
N LEU A 319 -6.02 -17.80 -7.00
CA LEU A 319 -7.00 -17.01 -7.77
C LEU A 319 -7.97 -17.90 -8.56
N GLU A 320 -7.76 -19.19 -8.52
CA GLU A 320 -8.46 -20.16 -9.39
C GLU A 320 -9.97 -20.14 -9.18
N ASP A 321 -10.44 -19.99 -7.93
CA ASP A 321 -11.86 -19.95 -7.58
C ASP A 321 -12.51 -18.56 -7.76
N GLU A 322 -11.71 -17.52 -7.88
CA GLU A 322 -12.18 -16.14 -8.02
C GLU A 322 -12.27 -15.69 -9.48
N VAL A 323 -11.45 -16.32 -10.35
CA VAL A 323 -11.30 -15.94 -11.75
C VAL A 323 -12.37 -16.62 -12.57
N PRO A 324 -13.19 -15.88 -13.37
CA PRO A 324 -14.21 -16.47 -14.21
C PRO A 324 -13.64 -17.50 -15.21
N ALA A 325 -14.45 -18.47 -15.61
CA ALA A 325 -14.02 -19.52 -16.52
C ALA A 325 -13.68 -18.99 -17.93
N ASP A 326 -14.26 -17.87 -18.32
CA ASP A 326 -14.06 -17.17 -19.60
C ASP A 326 -12.95 -16.11 -19.56
N VAL A 327 -12.14 -16.08 -18.48
CA VAL A 327 -11.03 -15.15 -18.35
C VAL A 327 -10.03 -15.28 -19.51
N VAL A 328 -9.58 -14.15 -20.03
CA VAL A 328 -8.48 -14.10 -20.99
C VAL A 328 -7.15 -14.31 -20.25
N ARG A 329 -6.46 -15.41 -20.54
CA ARG A 329 -5.17 -15.74 -19.93
C ARG A 329 -4.02 -15.27 -20.78
N ALA A 330 -3.07 -14.56 -20.16
CA ALA A 330 -1.83 -14.12 -20.77
C ALA A 330 -0.65 -14.67 -19.96
N ASP A 331 -0.03 -15.73 -20.48
CA ASP A 331 1.15 -16.33 -19.86
C ASP A 331 2.40 -15.55 -20.28
N GLN A 332 2.99 -14.80 -19.38
CA GLN A 332 4.28 -14.14 -19.57
C GLN A 332 5.43 -15.11 -19.21
N VAL A 333 5.52 -16.21 -19.95
CA VAL A 333 6.61 -17.16 -19.78
C VAL A 333 7.82 -16.65 -20.56
N THR A 334 8.87 -16.25 -19.86
CA THR A 334 10.23 -16.02 -20.40
C THR A 334 10.43 -14.87 -21.41
N GLN A 335 9.53 -13.90 -21.53
CA GLN A 335 9.81 -12.75 -22.41
C GLN A 335 10.88 -11.84 -21.79
N GLU A 336 11.99 -11.66 -22.51
CA GLU A 336 12.96 -10.62 -22.20
C GLU A 336 12.28 -9.25 -22.38
N VAL A 337 12.09 -8.51 -21.30
CA VAL A 337 11.42 -7.21 -21.32
C VAL A 337 12.41 -6.13 -21.74
N GLY A 338 11.99 -5.29 -22.70
CA GLY A 338 12.78 -4.15 -23.16
C GLY A 338 13.93 -4.53 -24.10
N LEU A 339 14.73 -3.54 -24.43
CA LEU A 339 15.91 -3.64 -25.31
C LEU A 339 17.18 -3.65 -24.46
N PRO A 340 18.11 -4.62 -24.63
CA PRO A 340 19.42 -4.56 -23.99
C PRO A 340 20.22 -3.37 -24.52
N GLN A 341 20.90 -2.66 -23.62
CA GLN A 341 21.69 -1.47 -24.00
C GLN A 341 22.83 -1.81 -24.96
N GLY A 342 23.51 -2.92 -24.75
CA GLY A 342 24.68 -3.29 -25.54
C GLY A 342 25.76 -2.20 -25.50
N THR A 343 26.20 -1.74 -26.67
CA THR A 343 27.23 -0.69 -26.83
C THR A 343 26.63 0.71 -27.05
N MET A 344 25.31 0.86 -27.00
CA MET A 344 24.62 2.12 -27.24
C MET A 344 24.78 3.07 -26.04
N SER A 345 24.79 4.40 -26.32
CA SER A 345 24.59 5.37 -25.26
C SER A 345 23.14 5.30 -24.73
N ASP A 346 22.87 5.94 -23.59
CA ASP A 346 21.54 6.00 -23.01
C ASP A 346 20.51 6.61 -23.98
N GLU A 347 20.89 7.69 -24.66
CA GLU A 347 20.05 8.36 -25.66
C GLU A 347 19.82 7.47 -26.89
N GLN A 348 20.88 6.78 -27.34
CA GLN A 348 20.77 5.86 -28.47
C GLN A 348 19.85 4.70 -28.14
N ALA A 349 19.95 4.12 -26.94
CA ALA A 349 19.08 3.04 -26.50
C ALA A 349 17.62 3.50 -26.41
N ALA A 350 17.36 4.68 -25.85
CA ALA A 350 16.01 5.24 -25.78
C ALA A 350 15.40 5.48 -27.17
N ALA A 351 16.17 6.09 -28.09
CA ALA A 351 15.73 6.30 -29.49
C ALA A 351 15.43 4.97 -30.19
N GLU A 352 16.26 3.95 -29.97
CA GLU A 352 16.10 2.63 -30.59
C GLU A 352 14.88 1.90 -30.06
N VAL A 353 14.59 1.97 -28.73
CA VAL A 353 13.34 1.44 -28.17
C VAL A 353 12.13 2.11 -28.81
N ALA A 354 12.13 3.42 -28.95
CA ALA A 354 11.03 4.16 -29.59
C ALA A 354 10.84 3.73 -31.03
N ARG A 355 11.92 3.59 -31.80
CA ARG A 355 11.90 3.15 -33.19
C ARG A 355 11.30 1.74 -33.32
N LEU A 356 11.81 0.79 -32.55
CA LEU A 356 11.35 -0.60 -32.56
C LEU A 356 9.89 -0.73 -32.15
N PHE A 357 9.45 0.07 -31.16
CA PHE A 357 8.06 0.10 -30.72
C PHE A 357 7.13 0.60 -31.83
N CYS A 358 7.45 1.72 -32.47
CA CYS A 358 6.66 2.23 -33.58
C CYS A 358 6.63 1.25 -34.78
N GLU A 359 7.74 0.55 -35.06
CA GLU A 359 7.79 -0.49 -36.10
C GLU A 359 6.93 -1.70 -35.73
N ALA A 360 6.93 -2.13 -34.48
CA ALA A 360 6.07 -3.22 -34.01
C ALA A 360 4.59 -2.84 -34.13
N LEU A 361 4.19 -1.64 -33.73
CA LEU A 361 2.83 -1.14 -33.90
C LEU A 361 2.43 -1.07 -35.40
N LYS A 362 3.33 -0.58 -36.28
CA LYS A 362 3.10 -0.54 -37.72
C LYS A 362 2.89 -1.94 -38.30
N ALA A 363 3.59 -2.93 -37.81
CA ALA A 363 3.47 -4.33 -38.24
C ALA A 363 2.28 -5.04 -37.57
N ALA A 364 1.53 -4.38 -36.67
CA ALA A 364 0.53 -5.00 -35.79
C ALA A 364 1.12 -6.16 -34.95
N ASP A 365 2.42 -6.11 -34.67
CA ASP A 365 3.11 -7.05 -33.77
C ASP A 365 2.98 -6.55 -32.32
N TYR A 366 1.79 -6.73 -31.76
CA TYR A 366 1.46 -6.29 -30.41
C TYR A 366 2.25 -7.05 -29.33
N GLY A 367 2.69 -8.28 -29.63
CA GLY A 367 3.56 -9.05 -28.74
C GLY A 367 4.93 -8.36 -28.56
N LYS A 368 5.57 -7.99 -29.69
CA LYS A 368 6.83 -7.26 -29.66
C LYS A 368 6.67 -5.85 -29.06
N ALA A 369 5.59 -5.15 -29.40
CA ALA A 369 5.29 -3.86 -28.80
C ALA A 369 5.16 -3.96 -27.28
N GLY A 370 4.47 -4.98 -26.79
CA GLY A 370 4.32 -5.25 -25.36
C GLY A 370 5.65 -5.58 -24.68
N THR A 371 6.51 -6.37 -25.31
CA THR A 371 7.87 -6.64 -24.79
C THR A 371 8.65 -5.34 -24.56
N LEU A 372 8.54 -4.37 -25.45
CA LEU A 372 9.20 -3.06 -25.32
C LEU A 372 8.47 -2.13 -24.35
N CYS A 373 7.17 -2.37 -24.08
CA CYS A 373 6.34 -1.60 -23.15
C CYS A 373 6.22 -2.35 -21.82
N ALA A 374 7.30 -2.42 -21.08
CA ALA A 374 7.42 -3.04 -19.76
C ALA A 374 6.83 -4.47 -19.66
N GLY A 375 6.81 -5.21 -20.77
CA GLY A 375 6.26 -6.56 -20.83
C GLY A 375 4.74 -6.62 -20.86
N ALA A 376 4.07 -5.57 -21.33
CA ALA A 376 2.61 -5.53 -21.45
C ALA A 376 2.10 -6.67 -22.36
N PRO A 377 0.95 -7.31 -22.03
CA PRO A 377 0.36 -8.35 -22.86
C PRO A 377 0.02 -7.85 -24.28
N ALA A 378 0.14 -8.73 -25.26
CA ALA A 378 -0.21 -8.39 -26.65
C ALA A 378 -1.66 -7.90 -26.78
N SER A 379 -2.60 -8.52 -26.05
CA SER A 379 -4.01 -8.11 -26.01
C SER A 379 -4.20 -6.68 -25.49
N TYR A 380 -3.43 -6.28 -24.48
CA TYR A 380 -3.45 -4.91 -23.98
C TYR A 380 -2.93 -3.92 -25.03
N MET A 381 -1.83 -4.26 -25.71
CA MET A 381 -1.28 -3.42 -26.77
C MET A 381 -2.22 -3.30 -27.96
N GLU A 382 -2.93 -4.39 -28.30
CA GLU A 382 -3.96 -4.40 -29.35
C GLU A 382 -5.17 -3.55 -28.96
N GLU A 383 -5.65 -3.63 -27.72
CA GLU A 383 -6.74 -2.78 -27.21
C GLU A 383 -6.38 -1.29 -27.30
N MET A 384 -5.14 -0.93 -26.91
CA MET A 384 -4.69 0.46 -26.88
C MET A 384 -4.35 1.04 -28.25
N PHE A 385 -3.79 0.23 -29.14
CA PHE A 385 -3.22 0.70 -30.41
C PHE A 385 -3.84 0.05 -31.65
N GLY A 386 -4.66 -0.98 -31.49
CA GLY A 386 -5.22 -1.75 -32.62
C GLY A 386 -6.13 -0.93 -33.53
N GLY A 387 -6.78 0.10 -32.99
CA GLY A 387 -7.53 1.07 -33.80
C GLY A 387 -6.64 2.03 -34.62
N MET A 388 -5.32 2.05 -34.38
CA MET A 388 -4.39 2.97 -35.02
C MET A 388 -3.61 2.25 -36.13
N LYS A 389 -4.08 2.35 -37.36
CA LYS A 389 -3.41 1.75 -38.49
C LYS A 389 -2.26 2.64 -38.96
N ILE A 390 -1.05 2.38 -38.45
CA ILE A 390 0.15 3.14 -38.83
C ILE A 390 0.59 2.75 -40.22
N VAL A 391 0.64 3.72 -41.14
CA VAL A 391 1.10 3.56 -42.52
C VAL A 391 2.59 3.85 -42.64
N ARG A 392 3.03 4.92 -41.96
CA ARG A 392 4.42 5.37 -42.01
C ARG A 392 4.86 5.97 -40.65
N ILE A 393 6.10 5.71 -40.28
CA ILE A 393 6.79 6.42 -39.19
C ILE A 393 7.42 7.65 -39.86
N ALA A 394 6.90 8.83 -39.53
CA ALA A 394 7.37 10.10 -40.11
C ALA A 394 8.67 10.55 -39.48
N SER A 395 8.75 10.52 -38.14
CA SER A 395 9.99 10.83 -37.44
C SER A 395 10.06 10.13 -36.07
N ILE A 396 11.28 9.85 -35.59
CA ILE A 396 11.64 9.59 -34.21
C ILE A 396 12.50 10.75 -33.78
N GLY A 397 11.99 11.55 -32.84
CA GLY A 397 12.68 12.75 -32.38
C GLY A 397 13.84 12.44 -31.44
N GLN A 398 14.59 13.49 -31.10
CA GLN A 398 15.72 13.34 -30.18
C GLN A 398 15.21 13.07 -28.74
N PRO A 399 15.81 12.09 -28.04
CA PRO A 399 15.51 11.86 -26.63
C PRO A 399 15.82 13.10 -25.78
N ALA A 400 14.82 13.55 -25.03
CA ALA A 400 14.99 14.63 -24.04
C ALA A 400 14.98 14.02 -22.64
N PRO A 401 15.87 14.45 -21.74
CA PRO A 401 15.87 13.96 -20.37
C PRO A 401 14.48 14.13 -19.72
N TYR A 402 14.07 13.16 -18.90
CA TYR A 402 12.82 13.24 -18.18
C TYR A 402 12.82 14.46 -17.24
N PRO A 403 11.72 15.26 -17.16
CA PRO A 403 11.69 16.49 -16.37
C PRO A 403 11.96 16.27 -14.87
N GLU A 404 11.60 15.09 -14.36
CA GLU A 404 11.88 14.70 -12.99
C GLU A 404 13.19 13.92 -12.92
N PRO A 405 14.30 14.51 -12.43
CA PRO A 405 15.62 13.86 -12.40
C PRO A 405 15.67 12.53 -11.64
N ARG A 406 14.71 12.29 -10.75
CA ARG A 406 14.62 11.07 -9.92
C ARG A 406 14.21 9.84 -10.69
N VAL A 407 13.40 10.05 -11.72
CA VAL A 407 12.86 8.92 -12.49
C VAL A 407 13.94 8.36 -13.41
N GLY A 408 14.87 9.21 -13.84
CA GLY A 408 15.86 8.88 -14.87
C GLY A 408 15.18 8.52 -16.20
N GLY A 409 15.93 8.58 -17.29
CA GLY A 409 15.40 8.22 -18.62
C GLY A 409 15.05 9.41 -19.47
N PHE A 410 14.27 9.17 -20.54
CA PHE A 410 14.05 10.12 -21.61
C PHE A 410 12.60 10.14 -22.07
N ILE A 411 12.16 11.29 -22.55
CA ILE A 411 10.96 11.42 -23.37
C ILE A 411 11.41 11.43 -24.84
N VAL A 412 10.86 10.53 -25.63
CA VAL A 412 11.13 10.43 -27.06
C VAL A 412 9.86 10.74 -27.84
N PRO A 413 9.78 11.89 -28.52
CA PRO A 413 8.64 12.20 -29.36
C PRO A 413 8.71 11.42 -30.68
N CYS A 414 7.59 10.84 -31.10
CA CYS A 414 7.45 10.10 -32.35
C CYS A 414 6.30 10.69 -33.14
N GLU A 415 6.48 10.81 -34.44
CA GLU A 415 5.42 11.17 -35.37
C GLU A 415 5.11 10.00 -36.29
N VAL A 416 3.85 9.61 -36.35
CA VAL A 416 3.37 8.53 -37.18
C VAL A 416 2.21 9.01 -38.06
N GLU A 417 2.16 8.53 -39.28
CA GLU A 417 1.01 8.72 -40.14
C GLU A 417 0.09 7.51 -40.06
N VAL A 418 -1.14 7.77 -39.69
CA VAL A 418 -2.19 6.76 -39.53
C VAL A 418 -3.25 6.92 -40.60
N GLN A 419 -3.83 5.82 -41.01
CA GLN A 419 -4.97 5.83 -41.91
C GLN A 419 -6.18 6.35 -41.14
N SER A 420 -6.85 7.39 -41.65
CA SER A 420 -8.10 7.90 -41.07
C SER A 420 -9.24 6.87 -41.23
N ASP A 421 -10.29 7.01 -40.44
CA ASP A 421 -11.45 6.13 -40.44
C ASP A 421 -12.16 6.06 -41.81
N ASP A 422 -12.01 7.08 -42.62
CA ASP A 422 -12.51 7.12 -44.02
C ASP A 422 -11.69 6.26 -44.98
N GLY A 423 -10.55 5.72 -44.56
CA GLY A 423 -9.65 4.88 -45.33
C GLY A 423 -8.92 5.60 -46.48
N VAL A 424 -9.13 6.90 -46.68
CA VAL A 424 -8.60 7.68 -47.83
C VAL A 424 -7.54 8.67 -47.41
N ASN A 425 -7.74 9.33 -46.25
CA ASN A 425 -6.83 10.35 -45.76
C ASN A 425 -5.81 9.81 -44.77
N LEU A 426 -4.65 10.42 -44.73
CA LEU A 426 -3.64 10.18 -43.69
C LEU A 426 -3.69 11.29 -42.65
N ALA A 427 -3.69 10.93 -41.37
CA ALA A 427 -3.58 11.86 -40.26
C ALA A 427 -2.23 11.67 -39.56
N THR A 428 -1.57 12.76 -39.18
CA THR A 428 -0.38 12.68 -38.35
C THR A 428 -0.79 12.59 -36.90
N ARG A 429 -0.20 11.63 -36.17
CA ARG A 429 -0.34 11.47 -34.73
C ARG A 429 1.02 11.66 -34.07
N HIS A 430 1.01 12.33 -32.92
CA HIS A 430 2.18 12.51 -32.09
C HIS A 430 2.10 11.59 -30.89
N ILE A 431 3.13 10.78 -30.69
CA ILE A 431 3.25 9.86 -29.56
C ILE A 431 4.48 10.27 -28.77
N SER A 432 4.33 10.60 -27.51
CA SER A 432 5.46 10.87 -26.60
C SER A 432 5.70 9.65 -25.73
N LEU A 433 6.86 9.01 -25.86
CA LEU A 433 7.21 7.80 -25.12
C LEU A 433 8.13 8.12 -23.95
N SER A 434 7.73 7.76 -22.74
CA SER A 434 8.56 7.81 -21.54
C SER A 434 9.38 6.53 -21.46
N ILE A 435 10.68 6.61 -21.73
CA ILE A 435 11.60 5.48 -21.84
C ILE A 435 12.68 5.58 -20.76
N ARG A 436 12.88 4.53 -20.00
CA ARG A 436 13.90 4.46 -18.97
C ARG A 436 14.50 3.07 -18.86
N ARG A 437 15.63 2.98 -18.19
CA ARG A 437 16.21 1.69 -17.82
C ARG A 437 15.23 0.92 -16.93
N GLY A 438 15.24 -0.39 -17.03
CA GLY A 438 14.63 -1.26 -16.07
C GLY A 438 15.16 -0.97 -14.66
N ASP A 439 14.48 -1.52 -13.67
CA ASP A 439 14.89 -1.35 -12.27
C ASP A 439 16.36 -1.74 -12.12
N VAL A 440 17.15 -0.83 -11.50
CA VAL A 440 18.61 -0.97 -11.32
C VAL A 440 18.98 -2.29 -10.63
N GLN A 441 18.07 -2.86 -9.86
CA GLN A 441 18.32 -4.13 -9.16
C GLN A 441 18.02 -5.37 -9.99
N VAL A 442 17.20 -5.25 -11.05
CA VAL A 442 16.64 -6.40 -11.73
C VAL A 442 17.06 -6.54 -13.19
N GLN A 443 17.07 -5.44 -13.94
CA GLN A 443 17.49 -5.38 -15.35
C GLN A 443 18.18 -4.04 -15.65
N PRO A 444 19.32 -3.76 -15.04
CA PRO A 444 19.97 -2.43 -15.12
C PRO A 444 20.49 -2.09 -16.52
N ASP A 445 20.59 -3.07 -17.40
CA ASP A 445 21.10 -2.95 -18.78
C ASP A 445 20.01 -2.94 -19.85
N ARG A 446 18.72 -2.97 -19.47
CA ARG A 446 17.61 -2.99 -20.44
C ARG A 446 16.78 -1.72 -20.38
N TRP A 447 16.34 -1.27 -21.54
CA TRP A 447 15.54 -0.07 -21.74
C TRP A 447 14.13 -0.43 -22.16
N ASN A 448 13.12 0.17 -21.57
CA ASN A 448 11.72 -0.09 -21.91
C ASN A 448 10.83 1.15 -21.73
N ILE A 449 9.65 1.11 -22.33
CA ILE A 449 8.63 2.15 -22.24
C ILE A 449 7.86 1.95 -20.94
N HIS A 450 7.74 3.00 -20.11
CA HIS A 450 6.99 3.04 -18.87
C HIS A 450 5.72 3.87 -18.94
N GLY A 451 5.57 4.66 -19.99
CA GLY A 451 4.39 5.48 -20.21
C GLY A 451 4.40 6.08 -21.62
N TYR A 452 3.24 6.47 -22.08
CA TYR A 452 3.07 7.17 -23.36
C TYR A 452 1.94 8.18 -23.26
N ASP A 453 2.04 9.24 -24.09
CA ASP A 453 1.01 10.24 -24.30
C ASP A 453 0.76 10.35 -25.82
N MET A 454 -0.50 10.41 -26.22
CA MET A 454 -0.92 10.50 -27.61
C MET A 454 -1.72 11.78 -27.83
N LYS A 455 -1.35 12.56 -28.87
CA LYS A 455 -2.03 13.79 -29.28
C LYS A 455 -2.43 13.74 -30.74
#